data_5523b5a4e6413578418b8195ddff2390
#
_entry.id   5523b5a4e6413578418b8195ddff2390
#
_cell.length_a   1.000
_cell.length_b   1.000
_cell.length_c   1.000
_cell.angle_alpha   90.00
_cell.angle_beta   90.00
_cell.angle_gamma   90.00
#
_symmetry.space_group_name_H-M   'P 1'
#
loop_
_entity.id
_entity.type
_entity.pdbx_description
1 polymer ?
#
loop_
_entity_poly.entity_id
_entity_poly.type
_entity_poly.pdbx_seq_one_letter_code
_entity_poly.pdbx_strand_id
1 'polypeptide(L)'
;APAVSERAPEAFDVVIVGGGSAGLGTAASLMKRRNNLSIAVVEPSEAHHYQPGLTLVGTGHFDPTKITRREADLIPDGVTWVKGAAATFKPDSNEVHLEDGRVLSYRALVVAPGLTLDWDGIDGAREALGKNGVCCNYSPEHAPYTWNQIQSLRSGRALFTQPAMPIKCAGAPQKALYLACDRWRKAGVLSDINVQFHNAGGVLFGVAHFVPTLEGYMKRYGAELCFSSTLTAIDGQAKVAQFKNVQADGSVEMQEVSFDFLHFVPPQKAPAFIAESPLADEAGWLAVDPETLAHPQYSNVFGAGDVVGTSNAKTMAAARKHAPTVAENLLAALDGQPLPMAYDGYGACPLTVEAGRVVLAEFGYGGKLLPTFPIEPAVPRLSQWILKRHLMPYIYWDLMLKGHELFAQPERRTA
;
A
#
# COMPACT_ATOMS: atom_id res chain seq x y z
N ALA A 1 -19.65 -40.99 10.09
CA ALA A 1 -19.48 -39.54 10.06
C ALA A 1 -20.74 -38.94 9.44
N PRO A 2 -21.40 -37.93 10.06
CA PRO A 2 -22.55 -37.30 9.43
C PRO A 2 -22.04 -36.57 8.19
N ALA A 3 -22.71 -36.75 7.05
CA ALA A 3 -22.48 -36.00 5.84
C ALA A 3 -22.67 -34.49 6.16
N VAL A 4 -21.62 -33.68 5.97
CA VAL A 4 -21.76 -32.24 5.98
C VAL A 4 -22.72 -31.91 4.85
N SER A 5 -23.90 -31.43 5.20
CA SER A 5 -24.87 -30.92 4.22
C SER A 5 -24.17 -29.79 3.48
N GLU A 6 -23.79 -30.02 2.23
CA GLU A 6 -23.33 -28.96 1.35
C GLU A 6 -24.46 -27.94 1.22
N ARG A 7 -24.33 -26.81 1.92
CA ARG A 7 -25.23 -25.68 1.69
C ARG A 7 -25.02 -25.18 0.27
N ALA A 8 -26.11 -24.95 -0.45
CA ALA A 8 -26.02 -24.33 -1.76
C ALA A 8 -25.26 -22.98 -1.66
N PRO A 9 -24.42 -22.66 -2.65
CA PRO A 9 -23.71 -21.40 -2.68
C PRO A 9 -24.66 -20.20 -2.57
N GLU A 10 -24.28 -19.20 -1.80
CA GLU A 10 -24.97 -17.91 -1.78
C GLU A 10 -24.59 -17.14 -3.04
N ALA A 11 -25.55 -16.77 -3.86
CA ALA A 11 -25.33 -16.21 -5.20
C ALA A 11 -25.41 -14.69 -5.22
N PHE A 12 -24.41 -14.07 -5.87
CA PHE A 12 -24.33 -12.64 -6.10
C PHE A 12 -24.03 -12.32 -7.58
N ASP A 13 -24.42 -11.16 -8.05
CA ASP A 13 -23.94 -10.66 -9.34
C ASP A 13 -22.44 -10.40 -9.30
N VAL A 14 -21.96 -9.78 -8.22
CA VAL A 14 -20.55 -9.46 -8.02
C VAL A 14 -20.11 -9.87 -6.61
N VAL A 15 -19.01 -10.59 -6.53
CA VAL A 15 -18.27 -10.82 -5.27
C VAL A 15 -16.98 -10.00 -5.31
N ILE A 16 -16.72 -9.25 -4.26
CA ILE A 16 -15.49 -8.48 -4.06
C ILE A 16 -14.77 -9.06 -2.87
N VAL A 17 -13.57 -9.59 -3.08
CA VAL A 17 -12.71 -10.12 -2.00
C VAL A 17 -11.78 -9.01 -1.53
N GLY A 18 -11.98 -8.57 -0.30
CA GLY A 18 -11.28 -7.47 0.35
C GLY A 18 -12.13 -6.20 0.48
N GLY A 19 -12.31 -5.73 1.72
CA GLY A 19 -13.01 -4.49 2.10
C GLY A 19 -12.08 -3.29 2.28
N GLY A 20 -10.85 -3.35 1.77
CA GLY A 20 -9.92 -2.22 1.79
C GLY A 20 -10.29 -1.12 0.79
N SER A 21 -9.34 -0.19 0.59
CA SER A 21 -9.53 0.99 -0.27
C SER A 21 -10.01 0.65 -1.68
N ALA A 22 -9.40 -0.35 -2.30
CA ALA A 22 -9.74 -0.76 -3.66
C ALA A 22 -11.09 -1.48 -3.72
N GLY A 23 -11.37 -2.39 -2.77
CA GLY A 23 -12.61 -3.16 -2.74
C GLY A 23 -13.83 -2.28 -2.48
N LEU A 24 -13.80 -1.47 -1.43
CA LEU A 24 -14.92 -0.55 -1.14
C LEU A 24 -15.07 0.54 -2.21
N GLY A 25 -13.95 1.06 -2.73
CA GLY A 25 -13.99 2.02 -3.84
C GLY A 25 -14.66 1.43 -5.08
N THR A 26 -14.35 0.17 -5.42
CA THR A 26 -14.96 -0.54 -6.55
C THR A 26 -16.45 -0.81 -6.29
N ALA A 27 -16.81 -1.27 -5.08
CA ALA A 27 -18.21 -1.48 -4.71
C ALA A 27 -19.05 -0.19 -4.85
N ALA A 28 -18.54 0.92 -4.31
CA ALA A 28 -19.20 2.21 -4.40
C ALA A 28 -19.32 2.71 -5.86
N SER A 29 -18.27 2.52 -6.66
CA SER A 29 -18.26 2.88 -8.08
C SER A 29 -19.26 2.05 -8.90
N LEU A 30 -19.40 0.75 -8.62
CA LEU A 30 -20.39 -0.12 -9.23
C LEU A 30 -21.81 0.31 -8.87
N MET A 31 -22.10 0.54 -7.57
CA MET A 31 -23.43 0.95 -7.10
C MET A 31 -23.89 2.28 -7.71
N LYS A 32 -22.96 3.20 -7.95
CA LYS A 32 -23.28 4.47 -8.64
C LYS A 32 -23.67 4.31 -10.09
N ARG A 33 -23.13 3.28 -10.76
CA ARG A 33 -23.39 3.01 -12.18
C ARG A 33 -24.58 2.09 -12.38
N ARG A 34 -24.75 1.13 -11.49
CA ARG A 34 -25.82 0.11 -11.59
C ARG A 34 -26.25 -0.34 -10.20
N ASN A 35 -27.23 0.33 -9.62
CA ASN A 35 -27.66 0.18 -8.24
C ASN A 35 -28.53 -1.04 -7.95
N ASN A 36 -28.89 -1.81 -8.97
CA ASN A 36 -29.70 -3.03 -8.85
C ASN A 36 -28.85 -4.32 -8.85
N LEU A 37 -27.53 -4.21 -8.81
CA LEU A 37 -26.66 -5.37 -8.66
C LEU A 37 -26.68 -5.90 -7.21
N SER A 38 -26.71 -7.21 -7.06
CA SER A 38 -26.38 -7.86 -5.79
C SER A 38 -24.86 -7.97 -5.65
N ILE A 39 -24.28 -7.22 -4.72
CA ILE A 39 -22.84 -7.17 -4.48
C ILE A 39 -22.54 -7.65 -3.08
N ALA A 40 -21.60 -8.59 -2.93
CA ALA A 40 -21.00 -8.99 -1.67
C ALA A 40 -19.56 -8.48 -1.56
N VAL A 41 -19.21 -7.89 -0.42
CA VAL A 41 -17.83 -7.60 -0.03
C VAL A 41 -17.42 -8.57 1.07
N VAL A 42 -16.38 -9.38 0.80
CA VAL A 42 -15.81 -10.35 1.76
C VAL A 42 -14.67 -9.67 2.48
N GLU A 43 -14.83 -9.39 3.78
CA GLU A 43 -13.82 -8.73 4.61
C GLU A 43 -13.90 -9.26 6.04
N PRO A 44 -12.78 -9.84 6.57
CA PRO A 44 -12.77 -10.35 7.94
C PRO A 44 -12.61 -9.26 9.01
N SER A 45 -12.01 -8.11 8.67
CA SER A 45 -11.69 -7.05 9.63
C SER A 45 -12.90 -6.17 9.93
N GLU A 46 -13.06 -5.80 11.19
CA GLU A 46 -14.02 -4.78 11.63
C GLU A 46 -13.47 -3.37 11.57
N ALA A 47 -12.15 -3.24 11.38
CA ALA A 47 -11.44 -1.97 11.36
C ALA A 47 -10.90 -1.67 9.97
N HIS A 48 -11.23 -0.51 9.45
CA HIS A 48 -10.73 0.01 8.19
C HIS A 48 -9.74 1.16 8.43
N HIS A 49 -8.56 1.05 7.82
CA HIS A 49 -7.48 2.00 8.04
C HIS A 49 -7.20 2.88 6.83
N TYR A 50 -7.09 4.19 7.07
CA TYR A 50 -6.54 5.14 6.10
C TYR A 50 -5.00 5.05 6.14
N GLN A 51 -4.44 4.10 5.42
CA GLN A 51 -3.01 3.77 5.46
C GLN A 51 -2.08 4.93 5.07
N PRO A 52 -2.41 5.83 4.10
CA PRO A 52 -1.56 6.98 3.78
C PRO A 52 -1.32 7.95 4.93
N GLY A 53 -2.13 7.91 5.98
CA GLY A 53 -1.95 8.70 7.21
C GLY A 53 -0.88 8.17 8.16
N LEU A 54 -0.49 6.90 8.04
CA LEU A 54 0.40 6.23 9.01
C LEU A 54 1.77 6.90 9.15
N THR A 55 2.38 7.33 8.04
CA THR A 55 3.65 8.08 8.10
C THR A 55 3.51 9.37 8.90
N LEU A 56 2.39 10.09 8.73
CA LEU A 56 2.13 11.33 9.47
C LEU A 56 1.82 11.05 10.95
N VAL A 57 1.18 9.93 11.27
CA VAL A 57 0.98 9.47 12.66
C VAL A 57 2.34 9.18 13.30
N GLY A 58 3.18 8.37 12.65
CA GLY A 58 4.50 8.01 13.16
C GLY A 58 5.48 9.16 13.30
N THR A 59 5.14 10.32 12.77
CA THR A 59 5.97 11.55 12.85
C THR A 59 5.26 12.72 13.53
N GLY A 60 4.12 12.47 14.18
CA GLY A 60 3.41 13.44 15.01
C GLY A 60 2.60 14.50 14.25
N HIS A 61 2.32 14.28 12.96
CA HIS A 61 1.61 15.24 12.12
C HIS A 61 0.15 14.90 11.84
N PHE A 62 -0.32 13.75 12.31
CA PHE A 62 -1.70 13.32 12.16
C PHE A 62 -2.18 12.59 13.42
N ASP A 63 -3.44 12.81 13.79
CA ASP A 63 -4.07 12.18 14.94
C ASP A 63 -4.30 10.68 14.67
N PRO A 64 -3.73 9.77 15.48
CA PRO A 64 -3.89 8.34 15.29
C PRO A 64 -5.34 7.87 15.38
N THR A 65 -6.21 8.58 16.10
CA THR A 65 -7.63 8.22 16.24
C THR A 65 -8.42 8.45 14.95
N LYS A 66 -7.89 9.24 14.01
CA LYS A 66 -8.56 9.60 12.76
C LYS A 66 -8.22 8.70 11.56
N ILE A 67 -7.28 7.76 11.72
CA ILE A 67 -6.90 6.85 10.63
C ILE A 67 -7.73 5.58 10.58
N THR A 68 -8.57 5.32 11.57
CA THR A 68 -9.36 4.09 11.66
C THR A 68 -10.85 4.42 11.79
N ARG A 69 -11.66 3.72 11.01
CA ARG A 69 -13.13 3.72 11.11
C ARG A 69 -13.63 2.29 11.16
N ARG A 70 -14.87 2.08 11.60
CA ARG A 70 -15.49 0.76 11.57
C ARG A 70 -15.81 0.39 10.13
N GLU A 71 -15.49 -0.82 9.71
CA GLU A 71 -15.79 -1.35 8.37
C GLU A 71 -17.29 -1.25 8.06
N ALA A 72 -18.14 -1.60 9.05
CA ALA A 72 -19.60 -1.55 8.90
C ALA A 72 -20.16 -0.18 8.48
N ASP A 73 -19.49 0.90 8.88
CA ASP A 73 -19.92 2.28 8.58
C ASP A 73 -19.50 2.74 7.17
N LEU A 74 -18.70 1.93 6.47
CA LEU A 74 -18.11 2.25 5.17
C LEU A 74 -18.66 1.40 4.03
N ILE A 75 -19.35 0.30 4.36
CA ILE A 75 -20.00 -0.54 3.35
C ILE A 75 -21.05 0.32 2.61
N PRO A 76 -20.98 0.42 1.27
CA PRO A 76 -21.96 1.21 0.52
C PRO A 76 -23.38 0.66 0.70
N ASP A 77 -24.37 1.57 0.67
CA ASP A 77 -25.78 1.19 0.73
C ASP A 77 -26.14 0.19 -0.37
N GLY A 78 -26.85 -0.89 -0.01
CA GLY A 78 -27.23 -1.95 -0.93
C GLY A 78 -26.16 -3.02 -1.17
N VAL A 79 -24.97 -2.88 -0.59
CA VAL A 79 -23.89 -3.89 -0.62
C VAL A 79 -23.97 -4.77 0.62
N THR A 80 -23.82 -6.08 0.44
CA THR A 80 -23.77 -7.05 1.54
C THR A 80 -22.34 -7.20 2.04
N TRP A 81 -22.11 -6.92 3.33
CA TRP A 81 -20.85 -7.29 3.97
C TRP A 81 -20.89 -8.74 4.42
N VAL A 82 -20.07 -9.56 3.80
CA VAL A 82 -19.82 -10.94 4.20
C VAL A 82 -18.59 -10.96 5.11
N LYS A 83 -18.83 -10.89 6.42
CA LYS A 83 -17.76 -10.93 7.41
C LYS A 83 -17.14 -12.32 7.43
N GLY A 84 -15.94 -12.43 6.88
CA GLY A 84 -15.19 -13.67 6.73
C GLY A 84 -13.98 -13.50 5.83
N ALA A 85 -13.10 -14.50 5.85
CA ALA A 85 -11.90 -14.53 5.04
C ALA A 85 -12.06 -15.50 3.87
N ALA A 86 -11.65 -15.06 2.66
CA ALA A 86 -11.57 -15.96 1.51
C ALA A 86 -10.40 -16.93 1.70
N ALA A 87 -10.63 -18.20 1.38
CA ALA A 87 -9.65 -19.28 1.48
C ALA A 87 -9.19 -19.76 0.11
N THR A 88 -10.12 -20.04 -0.80
CA THR A 88 -9.80 -20.56 -2.13
C THR A 88 -10.73 -20.03 -3.21
N PHE A 89 -10.23 -19.98 -4.43
CA PHE A 89 -10.98 -19.62 -5.62
C PHE A 89 -11.21 -20.83 -6.50
N LYS A 90 -12.43 -20.97 -7.03
CA LYS A 90 -12.83 -21.94 -8.03
C LYS A 90 -13.37 -21.21 -9.26
N PRO A 91 -12.48 -20.58 -10.06
CA PRO A 91 -12.92 -19.71 -11.16
C PRO A 91 -13.68 -20.45 -12.26
N ASP A 92 -13.43 -21.75 -12.46
CA ASP A 92 -14.16 -22.57 -13.44
C ASP A 92 -15.63 -22.79 -13.08
N SER A 93 -15.96 -22.77 -11.77
CA SER A 93 -17.34 -22.84 -11.26
C SER A 93 -17.87 -21.48 -10.78
N ASN A 94 -17.09 -20.41 -10.93
CA ASN A 94 -17.42 -19.06 -10.44
C ASN A 94 -17.72 -19.00 -8.93
N GLU A 95 -16.86 -19.59 -8.13
CA GLU A 95 -17.05 -19.69 -6.68
C GLU A 95 -15.84 -19.14 -5.90
N VAL A 96 -16.15 -18.53 -4.75
CA VAL A 96 -15.18 -18.21 -3.69
C VAL A 96 -15.56 -19.01 -2.46
N HIS A 97 -14.63 -19.79 -1.93
CA HIS A 97 -14.78 -20.56 -0.71
C HIS A 97 -14.14 -19.81 0.46
N LEU A 98 -14.89 -19.64 1.54
CA LEU A 98 -14.42 -18.94 2.74
C LEU A 98 -13.82 -19.93 3.75
N GLU A 99 -12.98 -19.42 4.66
CA GLU A 99 -12.36 -20.22 5.73
C GLU A 99 -13.37 -20.90 6.66
N ASP A 100 -14.54 -20.31 6.84
CA ASP A 100 -15.63 -20.85 7.67
C ASP A 100 -16.54 -21.86 6.96
N GLY A 101 -16.20 -22.22 5.71
CA GLY A 101 -16.91 -23.21 4.90
C GLY A 101 -18.08 -22.65 4.09
N ARG A 102 -18.39 -21.36 4.19
CA ARG A 102 -19.38 -20.74 3.27
C ARG A 102 -18.82 -20.70 1.85
N VAL A 103 -19.73 -20.82 0.88
CA VAL A 103 -19.41 -20.72 -0.55
C VAL A 103 -20.25 -19.61 -1.14
N LEU A 104 -19.59 -18.68 -1.85
CA LEU A 104 -20.24 -17.60 -2.60
C LEU A 104 -20.05 -17.86 -4.09
N SER A 105 -21.15 -17.79 -4.86
CA SER A 105 -21.08 -17.84 -6.31
C SER A 105 -21.26 -16.44 -6.90
N TYR A 106 -20.66 -16.19 -8.07
CA TYR A 106 -20.66 -14.89 -8.70
C TYR A 106 -20.85 -14.96 -10.22
N ARG A 107 -21.36 -13.89 -10.82
CA ARG A 107 -21.26 -13.64 -12.25
C ARG A 107 -19.95 -12.95 -12.61
N ALA A 108 -19.47 -12.04 -11.74
CA ALA A 108 -18.16 -11.44 -11.83
C ALA A 108 -17.48 -11.37 -10.46
N LEU A 109 -16.15 -11.46 -10.45
CA LEU A 109 -15.31 -11.42 -9.26
C LEU A 109 -14.35 -10.24 -9.31
N VAL A 110 -14.22 -9.51 -8.20
CA VAL A 110 -13.15 -8.52 -7.99
C VAL A 110 -12.26 -9.01 -6.85
N VAL A 111 -10.97 -9.08 -7.10
CA VAL A 111 -9.96 -9.53 -6.13
C VAL A 111 -9.15 -8.32 -5.68
N ALA A 112 -9.33 -7.89 -4.43
CA ALA A 112 -8.76 -6.67 -3.88
C ALA A 112 -8.32 -6.78 -2.40
N PRO A 113 -7.69 -7.89 -1.95
CA PRO A 113 -7.33 -8.11 -0.55
C PRO A 113 -6.06 -7.35 -0.11
N GLY A 114 -5.44 -6.57 -0.98
CA GLY A 114 -4.18 -5.90 -0.71
C GLY A 114 -2.98 -6.85 -0.75
N LEU A 115 -2.00 -6.60 0.12
CA LEU A 115 -0.77 -7.39 0.24
C LEU A 115 -0.52 -7.78 1.70
N THR A 116 0.40 -8.71 1.91
CA THR A 116 0.82 -9.18 3.23
C THR A 116 2.18 -8.58 3.60
N LEU A 117 2.27 -8.04 4.82
CA LEU A 117 3.54 -7.64 5.44
C LEU A 117 4.21 -8.90 6.01
N ASP A 118 5.40 -9.21 5.52
CA ASP A 118 6.14 -10.41 5.94
C ASP A 118 7.02 -10.11 7.17
N TRP A 119 6.37 -10.06 8.33
CA TRP A 119 7.06 -9.77 9.60
C TRP A 119 8.14 -10.80 9.95
N ASP A 120 7.99 -12.02 9.51
CA ASP A 120 8.92 -13.13 9.75
C ASP A 120 10.04 -13.20 8.70
N GLY A 121 9.98 -12.34 7.68
CA GLY A 121 11.04 -12.18 6.68
C GLY A 121 12.30 -11.47 7.19
N ILE A 122 12.26 -10.96 8.44
CA ILE A 122 13.40 -10.39 9.16
C ILE A 122 13.46 -11.07 10.53
N ASP A 123 14.53 -11.77 10.82
CA ASP A 123 14.68 -12.51 12.09
C ASP A 123 14.58 -11.56 13.29
N GLY A 124 13.76 -11.91 14.28
CA GLY A 124 13.55 -11.13 15.50
C GLY A 124 12.73 -9.85 15.34
N ALA A 125 12.27 -9.49 14.13
CA ALA A 125 11.54 -8.25 13.90
C ALA A 125 10.21 -8.19 14.65
N ARG A 126 9.45 -9.29 14.65
CA ARG A 126 8.15 -9.37 15.31
C ARG A 126 8.25 -9.17 16.82
N GLU A 127 9.24 -9.79 17.44
CA GLU A 127 9.51 -9.73 18.88
C GLU A 127 10.05 -8.37 19.32
N ALA A 128 10.83 -7.72 18.45
CA ALA A 128 11.46 -6.44 18.72
C ALA A 128 10.52 -5.23 18.51
N LEU A 129 9.53 -5.36 17.64
CA LEU A 129 8.64 -4.28 17.25
C LEU A 129 7.92 -3.62 18.45
N GLY A 130 7.99 -2.30 18.55
CA GLY A 130 7.37 -1.52 19.61
C GLY A 130 8.15 -1.52 20.93
N LYS A 131 9.41 -1.95 20.92
CA LYS A 131 10.29 -2.03 22.10
C LYS A 131 11.68 -1.52 21.75
N ASN A 132 12.42 -1.02 22.75
CA ASN A 132 13.84 -0.68 22.67
C ASN A 132 14.25 0.20 21.47
N GLY A 133 13.34 1.06 21.00
CA GLY A 133 13.60 1.93 19.86
C GLY A 133 13.32 1.31 18.49
N VAL A 134 12.74 0.10 18.42
CA VAL A 134 12.38 -0.57 17.16
C VAL A 134 10.98 -0.17 16.72
N CYS A 135 10.88 0.54 15.60
CA CYS A 135 9.70 1.21 15.09
C CYS A 135 9.28 0.73 13.70
N CYS A 136 7.99 0.82 13.39
CA CYS A 136 7.49 0.61 12.05
C CYS A 136 6.17 1.38 11.83
N ASN A 137 6.13 2.26 10.82
CA ASN A 137 4.92 3.01 10.45
C ASN A 137 3.94 2.21 9.58
N TYR A 138 4.29 1.00 9.16
CA TYR A 138 3.37 0.13 8.41
C TYR A 138 2.35 -0.58 9.30
N SER A 139 2.50 -0.48 10.63
CA SER A 139 1.56 -1.00 11.61
C SER A 139 0.78 0.16 12.26
N PRO A 140 -0.56 0.21 12.12
CA PRO A 140 -1.39 1.23 12.78
C PRO A 140 -1.23 1.25 14.30
N GLU A 141 -1.02 0.09 14.89
CA GLU A 141 -0.81 -0.08 16.34
C GLU A 141 0.52 0.53 16.80
N HIS A 142 1.58 0.40 15.98
CA HIS A 142 2.95 0.78 16.37
C HIS A 142 3.40 2.16 15.82
N ALA A 143 2.68 2.74 14.87
CA ALA A 143 3.02 4.08 14.37
C ALA A 143 3.08 5.16 15.47
N PRO A 144 2.19 5.20 16.48
CA PRO A 144 2.32 6.14 17.59
C PRO A 144 3.60 5.95 18.41
N TYR A 145 4.10 4.70 18.54
CA TYR A 145 5.36 4.42 19.20
C TYR A 145 6.54 5.06 18.47
N THR A 146 6.55 5.05 17.13
CA THR A 146 7.57 5.72 16.33
C THR A 146 7.69 7.19 16.70
N TRP A 147 6.56 7.89 16.83
CA TRP A 147 6.56 9.30 17.24
C TRP A 147 7.16 9.50 18.64
N ASN A 148 6.79 8.65 19.59
CA ASN A 148 7.35 8.72 20.94
C ASN A 148 8.88 8.55 20.93
N GLN A 149 9.40 7.65 20.11
CA GLN A 149 10.84 7.43 19.98
C GLN A 149 11.55 8.60 19.29
N ILE A 150 10.95 9.19 18.24
CA ILE A 150 11.49 10.39 17.60
C ILE A 150 11.57 11.55 18.59
N GLN A 151 10.55 11.74 19.43
CA GLN A 151 10.54 12.82 20.43
C GLN A 151 11.59 12.64 21.53
N SER A 152 11.89 11.41 21.92
CA SER A 152 12.79 11.10 23.01
C SER A 152 14.27 11.06 22.62
N LEU A 153 14.58 10.73 21.35
CA LEU A 153 15.97 10.62 20.90
C LEU A 153 16.68 11.99 20.90
N ARG A 154 17.86 12.05 21.50
CA ARG A 154 18.68 13.25 21.58
C ARG A 154 20.06 13.09 20.97
N SER A 155 20.57 11.87 20.94
CA SER A 155 21.88 11.52 20.37
C SER A 155 21.92 10.04 20.04
N GLY A 156 22.93 9.60 19.34
CA GLY A 156 23.18 8.20 19.01
C GLY A 156 22.96 7.89 17.54
N ARG A 157 22.57 6.65 17.23
CA ARG A 157 22.42 6.20 15.84
C ARG A 157 20.97 5.88 15.52
N ALA A 158 20.47 6.50 14.46
CA ALA A 158 19.13 6.26 13.91
C ALA A 158 19.23 5.57 12.55
N LEU A 159 18.68 4.35 12.47
CA LEU A 159 18.63 3.55 11.26
C LEU A 159 17.22 3.59 10.66
N PHE A 160 17.15 3.76 9.34
CA PHE A 160 15.93 3.63 8.55
C PHE A 160 16.18 2.60 7.44
N THR A 161 15.21 1.73 7.16
CA THR A 161 15.40 0.66 6.18
C THR A 161 14.29 0.62 5.15
N GLN A 162 14.65 0.18 3.94
CA GLN A 162 13.73 -0.14 2.87
C GLN A 162 14.08 -1.52 2.29
N PRO A 163 13.14 -2.49 2.30
CA PRO A 163 13.36 -3.81 1.72
C PRO A 163 13.33 -3.76 0.20
N ALA A 164 13.58 -4.91 -0.44
CA ALA A 164 13.43 -5.06 -1.88
C ALA A 164 11.99 -4.75 -2.35
N MET A 165 11.89 -4.20 -3.55
CA MET A 165 10.60 -3.96 -4.20
C MET A 165 9.94 -5.28 -4.63
N PRO A 166 8.60 -5.34 -4.70
CA PRO A 166 7.66 -4.24 -4.50
C PRO A 166 7.27 -4.06 -3.02
N ILE A 167 7.02 -2.81 -2.64
CA ILE A 167 6.38 -2.44 -1.37
C ILE A 167 5.24 -1.44 -1.62
N LYS A 168 4.23 -1.45 -0.75
CA LYS A 168 3.23 -0.39 -0.79
C LYS A 168 3.87 0.93 -0.39
N CYS A 169 3.64 1.98 -1.18
CA CYS A 169 4.22 3.31 -1.01
C CYS A 169 5.75 3.30 -0.87
N ALA A 170 6.47 3.07 -1.97
CA ALA A 170 7.93 3.01 -2.02
C ALA A 170 8.66 4.24 -1.42
N GLY A 171 7.98 5.38 -1.32
CA GLY A 171 8.51 6.57 -0.64
C GLY A 171 8.27 6.60 0.88
N ALA A 172 7.48 5.69 1.47
CA ALA A 172 7.16 5.77 2.88
C ALA A 172 8.36 5.60 3.82
N PRO A 173 9.34 4.72 3.55
CA PRO A 173 10.53 4.60 4.40
C PRO A 173 11.32 5.91 4.50
N GLN A 174 11.56 6.58 3.37
CA GLN A 174 12.30 7.85 3.37
C GLN A 174 11.48 9.01 3.93
N LYS A 175 10.15 9.00 3.83
CA LYS A 175 9.29 9.99 4.50
C LYS A 175 9.45 9.95 6.02
N ALA A 176 9.57 8.76 6.59
CA ALA A 176 9.82 8.58 8.03
C ALA A 176 11.16 9.24 8.42
N LEU A 177 12.22 9.01 7.63
CA LEU A 177 13.52 9.64 7.85
C LEU A 177 13.45 11.16 7.74
N TYR A 178 12.87 11.69 6.66
CA TYR A 178 12.83 13.14 6.43
C TYR A 178 12.11 13.88 7.56
N LEU A 179 10.94 13.38 7.97
CA LEU A 179 10.16 14.04 9.03
C LEU A 179 10.80 13.87 10.42
N ALA A 180 11.46 12.74 10.69
CA ALA A 180 12.25 12.57 11.90
C ALA A 180 13.42 13.53 11.95
N CYS A 181 14.21 13.60 10.88
CA CYS A 181 15.35 14.51 10.77
C CYS A 181 14.93 15.97 10.87
N ASP A 182 13.82 16.37 10.24
CA ASP A 182 13.29 17.72 10.35
C ASP A 182 12.90 18.05 11.81
N ARG A 183 12.30 17.11 12.53
CA ARG A 183 12.00 17.26 13.96
C ARG A 183 13.27 17.41 14.80
N TRP A 184 14.26 16.55 14.60
CA TRP A 184 15.55 16.62 15.32
C TRP A 184 16.33 17.89 15.00
N ARG A 185 16.32 18.34 13.73
CA ARG A 185 16.91 19.63 13.32
C ARG A 185 16.25 20.80 14.04
N LYS A 186 14.93 20.86 14.08
CA LYS A 186 14.15 21.90 14.78
C LYS A 186 14.34 21.86 16.29
N ALA A 187 14.63 20.68 16.84
CA ALA A 187 14.96 20.50 18.25
C ALA A 187 16.42 20.81 18.59
N GLY A 188 17.27 21.06 17.58
CA GLY A 188 18.69 21.36 17.76
C GLY A 188 19.56 20.15 18.13
N VAL A 189 19.09 18.93 17.89
CA VAL A 189 19.78 17.68 18.28
C VAL A 189 20.25 16.84 17.09
N LEU A 190 19.92 17.22 15.86
CA LEU A 190 20.26 16.40 14.68
C LEU A 190 21.77 16.18 14.52
N SER A 191 22.61 17.15 14.89
CA SER A 191 24.08 17.03 14.82
C SER A 191 24.65 15.93 15.72
N ASP A 192 23.92 15.53 16.75
CA ASP A 192 24.30 14.49 17.69
C ASP A 192 23.74 13.11 17.34
N ILE A 193 23.00 13.03 16.22
CA ILE A 193 22.38 11.80 15.73
C ILE A 193 23.02 11.38 14.40
N ASN A 194 23.64 10.20 14.38
CA ASN A 194 24.13 9.58 13.14
C ASN A 194 22.95 8.91 12.44
N VAL A 195 22.53 9.46 11.30
CA VAL A 195 21.38 8.97 10.53
C VAL A 195 21.84 8.13 9.34
N GLN A 196 21.33 6.91 9.20
CA GLN A 196 21.60 6.02 8.07
C GLN A 196 20.32 5.56 7.42
N PHE A 197 20.32 5.49 6.09
CA PHE A 197 19.24 4.90 5.29
C PHE A 197 19.76 3.68 4.52
N HIS A 198 19.36 2.50 4.94
CA HIS A 198 19.70 1.25 4.29
C HIS A 198 18.60 0.83 3.31
N ASN A 199 18.93 0.79 2.04
CA ASN A 199 18.03 0.43 0.95
C ASN A 199 18.53 -0.84 0.26
N ALA A 200 17.68 -1.86 0.18
CA ALA A 200 18.00 -3.09 -0.55
C ALA A 200 18.19 -2.86 -2.07
N GLY A 201 17.60 -1.80 -2.61
CA GLY A 201 17.78 -1.37 -4.00
C GLY A 201 19.04 -0.51 -4.21
N GLY A 202 19.30 -0.19 -5.48
CA GLY A 202 20.45 0.60 -5.91
C GLY A 202 20.15 2.09 -6.17
N VAL A 203 18.90 2.52 -5.98
CA VAL A 203 18.46 3.91 -6.24
C VAL A 203 17.53 4.38 -5.12
N LEU A 204 17.54 5.68 -4.85
CA LEU A 204 16.72 6.26 -3.78
C LEU A 204 15.23 6.24 -4.11
N PHE A 205 14.87 6.43 -5.38
CA PHE A 205 13.49 6.40 -5.85
C PHE A 205 13.42 5.94 -7.31
N GLY A 206 12.36 5.18 -7.65
CA GLY A 206 12.25 4.52 -8.96
C GLY A 206 11.99 5.46 -10.14
N VAL A 207 11.66 6.73 -9.90
CA VAL A 207 11.44 7.75 -10.94
C VAL A 207 12.55 8.80 -10.85
N ALA A 208 13.48 8.77 -11.79
CA ALA A 208 14.72 9.56 -11.78
C ALA A 208 14.49 11.08 -11.63
N HIS A 209 13.37 11.59 -12.15
CA HIS A 209 13.04 13.02 -12.09
C HIS A 209 12.99 13.58 -10.65
N PHE A 210 12.61 12.77 -9.68
CA PHE A 210 12.48 13.18 -8.28
C PHE A 210 13.77 12.99 -7.47
N VAL A 211 14.69 12.15 -7.94
CA VAL A 211 15.88 11.73 -7.19
C VAL A 211 16.76 12.91 -6.76
N PRO A 212 17.08 13.92 -7.60
CA PRO A 212 17.93 15.02 -7.19
C PRO A 212 17.38 15.82 -5.99
N THR A 213 16.08 16.05 -5.96
CA THR A 213 15.42 16.73 -4.82
C THR A 213 15.52 15.89 -3.55
N LEU A 214 15.25 14.59 -3.64
CA LEU A 214 15.27 13.68 -2.51
C LEU A 214 16.68 13.50 -1.92
N GLU A 215 17.69 13.35 -2.78
CA GLU A 215 19.11 13.31 -2.37
C GLU A 215 19.55 14.64 -1.74
N GLY A 216 19.06 15.77 -2.25
CA GLY A 216 19.29 17.08 -1.64
C GLY A 216 18.82 17.15 -0.20
N TYR A 217 17.66 16.52 0.13
CA TYR A 217 17.17 16.43 1.51
C TYR A 217 17.97 15.43 2.36
N MET A 218 18.37 14.29 1.80
CA MET A 218 19.28 13.36 2.50
C MET A 218 20.58 14.06 2.91
N LYS A 219 21.19 14.80 1.97
CA LYS A 219 22.40 15.59 2.23
C LYS A 219 22.16 16.70 3.26
N ARG A 220 21.03 17.41 3.16
CA ARG A 220 20.65 18.47 4.11
C ARG A 220 20.56 17.95 5.55
N TYR A 221 20.10 16.73 5.73
CA TYR A 221 19.96 16.09 7.04
C TYR A 221 21.22 15.32 7.48
N GLY A 222 22.26 15.25 6.65
CA GLY A 222 23.45 14.49 6.95
C GLY A 222 23.21 12.97 7.00
N ALA A 223 22.19 12.49 6.30
CA ALA A 223 21.86 11.08 6.26
C ALA A 223 22.81 10.33 5.32
N GLU A 224 23.39 9.25 5.81
CA GLU A 224 24.22 8.33 5.02
C GLU A 224 23.33 7.38 4.22
N LEU A 225 23.53 7.28 2.90
CA LEU A 225 22.82 6.37 2.00
C LEU A 225 23.62 5.07 1.84
N CYS A 226 23.03 3.96 2.25
CA CYS A 226 23.58 2.62 2.12
C CYS A 226 22.74 1.81 1.14
N PHE A 227 23.13 1.78 -0.12
CA PHE A 227 22.46 1.00 -1.16
C PHE A 227 22.90 -0.46 -1.18
N SER A 228 22.09 -1.31 -1.80
CA SER A 228 22.29 -2.76 -1.85
C SER A 228 22.50 -3.36 -0.44
N SER A 229 21.82 -2.77 0.55
CA SER A 229 21.91 -3.08 1.97
C SER A 229 20.54 -3.52 2.49
N THR A 230 20.40 -4.81 2.79
CA THR A 230 19.14 -5.43 3.19
C THR A 230 19.18 -5.80 4.67
N LEU A 231 18.22 -5.33 5.46
CA LEU A 231 18.03 -5.76 6.84
C LEU A 231 17.59 -7.22 6.89
N THR A 232 18.32 -8.06 7.65
CA THR A 232 18.04 -9.50 7.75
C THR A 232 17.66 -9.96 9.16
N ALA A 233 18.13 -9.26 10.20
CA ALA A 233 17.82 -9.60 11.59
C ALA A 233 17.83 -8.37 12.50
N ILE A 234 17.06 -8.44 13.58
CA ILE A 234 17.00 -7.43 14.64
C ILE A 234 17.12 -8.12 15.99
N ASP A 235 18.16 -7.78 16.75
CA ASP A 235 18.22 -8.04 18.19
C ASP A 235 17.79 -6.77 18.94
N GLY A 236 16.54 -6.73 19.36
CA GLY A 236 15.99 -5.56 20.05
C GLY A 236 16.56 -5.35 21.45
N GLN A 237 17.04 -6.39 22.13
CA GLN A 237 17.63 -6.28 23.47
C GLN A 237 19.05 -5.74 23.39
N ALA A 238 19.87 -6.31 22.49
CA ALA A 238 21.23 -5.83 22.24
C ALA A 238 21.25 -4.52 21.44
N LYS A 239 20.12 -4.11 20.85
CA LYS A 239 20.00 -2.97 19.91
C LYS A 239 20.99 -3.10 18.75
N VAL A 240 20.97 -4.23 18.09
CA VAL A 240 21.81 -4.54 16.94
C VAL A 240 20.92 -4.97 15.77
N ALA A 241 21.17 -4.37 14.61
CA ALA A 241 20.56 -4.74 13.33
C ALA A 241 21.62 -5.41 12.45
N GLN A 242 21.25 -6.49 11.76
CA GLN A 242 22.12 -7.21 10.84
C GLN A 242 21.73 -6.91 9.41
N PHE A 243 22.69 -6.52 8.59
CA PHE A 243 22.52 -6.20 7.18
C PHE A 243 23.31 -7.13 6.28
N LYS A 244 22.69 -7.53 5.19
CA LYS A 244 23.32 -8.18 4.04
C LYS A 244 23.64 -7.11 3.01
N ASN A 245 24.91 -6.83 2.80
CA ASN A 245 25.40 -5.86 1.83
C ASN A 245 25.93 -6.59 0.58
N VAL A 246 25.46 -6.20 -0.59
CA VAL A 246 25.95 -6.73 -1.87
C VAL A 246 26.91 -5.71 -2.47
N GLN A 247 28.16 -6.11 -2.66
CA GLN A 247 29.22 -5.28 -3.20
C GLN A 247 29.14 -5.18 -4.73
N ALA A 248 29.88 -4.23 -5.32
CA ALA A 248 29.89 -4.03 -6.77
C ALA A 248 30.39 -5.25 -7.57
N ASP A 249 31.23 -6.08 -6.97
CA ASP A 249 31.73 -7.34 -7.55
C ASP A 249 30.76 -8.52 -7.34
N GLY A 250 29.61 -8.30 -6.72
CA GLY A 250 28.60 -9.31 -6.39
C GLY A 250 28.88 -10.10 -5.12
N SER A 251 30.00 -9.84 -4.42
CA SER A 251 30.28 -10.45 -3.10
C SER A 251 29.28 -9.98 -2.06
N VAL A 252 29.03 -10.81 -1.05
CA VAL A 252 28.10 -10.53 0.04
C VAL A 252 28.89 -10.38 1.35
N GLU A 253 28.62 -9.26 2.04
CA GLU A 253 29.15 -9.00 3.37
C GLU A 253 27.99 -8.89 4.37
N MET A 254 28.11 -9.58 5.52
CA MET A 254 27.20 -9.41 6.64
C MET A 254 27.75 -8.37 7.59
N GLN A 255 26.94 -7.37 7.92
CA GLN A 255 27.33 -6.25 8.79
C GLN A 255 26.37 -6.14 9.96
N GLU A 256 26.91 -6.05 11.17
CA GLU A 256 26.15 -5.69 12.36
C GLU A 256 26.27 -4.19 12.64
N VAL A 257 25.14 -3.54 12.87
CA VAL A 257 25.08 -2.11 13.17
C VAL A 257 24.26 -1.88 14.43
N SER A 258 24.87 -1.28 15.45
CA SER A 258 24.16 -0.87 16.66
C SER A 258 23.26 0.31 16.40
N PHE A 259 22.14 0.40 17.11
CA PHE A 259 21.19 1.51 16.96
C PHE A 259 20.62 1.97 18.31
N ASP A 260 20.21 3.21 18.37
CA ASP A 260 19.37 3.76 19.44
C ASP A 260 17.91 3.90 18.96
N PHE A 261 17.74 4.10 17.66
CA PHE A 261 16.46 4.14 16.95
C PHE A 261 16.55 3.33 15.66
N LEU A 262 15.58 2.48 15.40
CA LEU A 262 15.46 1.74 14.16
C LEU A 262 14.02 1.83 13.66
N HIS A 263 13.81 2.46 12.49
CA HIS A 263 12.56 2.33 11.73
C HIS A 263 12.77 1.34 10.61
N PHE A 264 12.17 0.16 10.71
CA PHE A 264 12.26 -0.85 9.67
C PHE A 264 10.95 -1.00 8.90
N VAL A 265 11.05 -1.53 7.71
CA VAL A 265 9.92 -1.91 6.86
C VAL A 265 10.05 -3.40 6.56
N PRO A 266 9.04 -4.23 6.87
CA PRO A 266 9.08 -5.65 6.55
C PRO A 266 9.01 -5.86 5.04
N PRO A 267 9.58 -6.95 4.50
CA PRO A 267 9.31 -7.40 3.13
C PRO A 267 7.80 -7.55 2.90
N GLN A 268 7.37 -7.44 1.65
CA GLN A 268 5.95 -7.51 1.30
C GLN A 268 5.73 -8.50 0.18
N LYS A 269 4.62 -9.24 0.26
CA LYS A 269 4.27 -10.29 -0.68
C LYS A 269 2.75 -10.35 -0.90
N ALA A 270 2.34 -11.05 -1.94
CA ALA A 270 0.93 -11.35 -2.14
C ALA A 270 0.40 -12.21 -0.99
N PRO A 271 -0.89 -12.10 -0.64
CA PRO A 271 -1.50 -13.03 0.31
C PRO A 271 -1.35 -14.48 -0.16
N ALA A 272 -1.11 -15.42 0.76
CA ALA A 272 -0.85 -16.82 0.44
C ALA A 272 -2.00 -17.45 -0.38
N PHE A 273 -3.25 -17.16 -0.01
CA PHE A 273 -4.42 -17.69 -0.73
C PHE A 273 -4.55 -17.16 -2.17
N ILE A 274 -3.87 -16.05 -2.50
CA ILE A 274 -3.73 -15.57 -3.89
C ILE A 274 -2.58 -16.30 -4.57
N ALA A 275 -1.39 -16.31 -3.95
CA ALA A 275 -0.18 -16.90 -4.51
C ALA A 275 -0.34 -18.41 -4.84
N GLU A 276 -1.15 -19.12 -4.07
CA GLU A 276 -1.44 -20.55 -4.22
C GLU A 276 -2.67 -20.82 -5.10
N SER A 277 -3.32 -19.77 -5.62
CA SER A 277 -4.54 -19.89 -6.42
C SER A 277 -4.28 -20.00 -7.93
N PRO A 278 -5.26 -20.48 -8.72
CA PRO A 278 -5.16 -20.44 -10.18
C PRO A 278 -5.21 -19.02 -10.76
N LEU A 279 -5.41 -18.00 -9.93
CA LEU A 279 -5.46 -16.60 -10.34
C LEU A 279 -4.09 -15.90 -10.27
N ALA A 280 -3.06 -16.56 -9.71
CA ALA A 280 -1.73 -16.00 -9.52
C ALA A 280 -0.92 -15.93 -10.82
N ASP A 281 -0.08 -14.90 -10.93
CA ASP A 281 1.03 -14.85 -11.88
C ASP A 281 2.24 -15.67 -11.37
N GLU A 282 3.32 -15.71 -12.14
CA GLU A 282 4.55 -16.44 -11.79
C GLU A 282 5.23 -15.93 -10.49
N ALA A 283 5.00 -14.67 -10.13
CA ALA A 283 5.53 -14.05 -8.91
C ALA A 283 4.57 -14.18 -7.72
N GLY A 284 3.42 -14.81 -7.88
CA GLY A 284 2.42 -15.03 -6.84
C GLY A 284 1.43 -13.88 -6.65
N TRP A 285 1.53 -12.80 -7.44
CA TRP A 285 0.54 -11.72 -7.46
C TRP A 285 -0.66 -12.10 -8.32
N LEU A 286 -1.76 -11.37 -8.17
CA LEU A 286 -2.93 -11.57 -9.03
C LEU A 286 -2.59 -11.21 -10.48
N ALA A 287 -2.75 -12.18 -11.40
CA ALA A 287 -2.55 -11.96 -12.83
C ALA A 287 -3.65 -11.07 -13.40
N VAL A 288 -3.29 -9.94 -13.97
CA VAL A 288 -4.22 -9.05 -14.69
C VAL A 288 -3.53 -8.42 -15.90
N ASP A 289 -4.33 -8.10 -16.90
CA ASP A 289 -3.90 -7.22 -17.97
C ASP A 289 -3.65 -5.80 -17.41
N PRO A 290 -2.50 -5.17 -17.67
CA PRO A 290 -2.11 -3.92 -17.04
C PRO A 290 -2.99 -2.72 -17.42
N GLU A 291 -3.70 -2.77 -18.55
CA GLU A 291 -4.60 -1.70 -18.97
C GLU A 291 -6.03 -1.92 -18.46
N THR A 292 -6.56 -3.12 -18.64
CA THR A 292 -7.97 -3.39 -18.33
C THR A 292 -8.21 -3.85 -16.90
N LEU A 293 -7.18 -4.32 -16.21
CA LEU A 293 -7.23 -4.94 -14.88
C LEU A 293 -8.07 -6.22 -14.84
N ALA A 294 -8.39 -6.79 -15.99
CA ALA A 294 -9.06 -8.07 -16.14
C ALA A 294 -8.05 -9.22 -16.10
N HIS A 295 -8.45 -10.36 -15.53
CA HIS A 295 -7.63 -11.56 -15.54
C HIS A 295 -7.48 -12.12 -16.97
N PRO A 296 -6.28 -12.51 -17.43
CA PRO A 296 -6.06 -12.91 -18.81
C PRO A 296 -6.77 -14.22 -19.23
N GLN A 297 -7.07 -15.10 -18.27
CA GLN A 297 -7.75 -16.39 -18.53
C GLN A 297 -9.23 -16.38 -18.19
N TYR A 298 -9.64 -15.58 -17.21
CA TYR A 298 -11.01 -15.55 -16.69
C TYR A 298 -11.63 -14.17 -16.94
N SER A 299 -12.38 -14.04 -18.00
CA SER A 299 -12.92 -12.76 -18.49
C SER A 299 -13.87 -12.05 -17.53
N ASN A 300 -14.38 -12.75 -16.52
CA ASN A 300 -15.25 -12.21 -15.47
C ASN A 300 -14.52 -12.01 -14.12
N VAL A 301 -13.18 -12.10 -14.11
CA VAL A 301 -12.33 -11.83 -12.92
C VAL A 301 -11.50 -10.58 -13.14
N PHE A 302 -11.52 -9.70 -12.15
CA PHE A 302 -10.81 -8.42 -12.16
C PHE A 302 -9.99 -8.25 -10.90
N GLY A 303 -8.93 -7.44 -10.96
CA GLY A 303 -8.10 -7.10 -9.82
C GLY A 303 -8.03 -5.61 -9.56
N ALA A 304 -7.91 -5.22 -8.30
CA ALA A 304 -7.72 -3.83 -7.90
C ALA A 304 -6.85 -3.71 -6.65
N GLY A 305 -6.11 -2.61 -6.54
CA GLY A 305 -5.25 -2.34 -5.38
C GLY A 305 -3.91 -3.07 -5.43
N ASP A 306 -3.32 -3.27 -4.25
CA ASP A 306 -1.92 -3.72 -4.15
C ASP A 306 -1.69 -5.18 -4.53
N VAL A 307 -2.75 -5.99 -4.64
CA VAL A 307 -2.66 -7.41 -5.00
C VAL A 307 -2.29 -7.65 -6.46
N VAL A 308 -2.52 -6.67 -7.36
CA VAL A 308 -2.30 -6.87 -8.79
C VAL A 308 -0.81 -6.97 -9.15
N GLY A 309 -0.49 -7.88 -10.07
CA GLY A 309 0.86 -8.18 -10.55
C GLY A 309 1.42 -7.20 -11.58
N THR A 310 0.86 -5.99 -11.64
CA THR A 310 1.28 -4.95 -12.57
C THR A 310 2.43 -4.09 -12.03
N SER A 311 3.18 -3.44 -12.90
CA SER A 311 4.37 -2.65 -12.55
C SER A 311 4.07 -1.26 -11.98
N ASN A 312 2.80 -0.88 -11.82
CA ASN A 312 2.46 0.40 -11.20
C ASN A 312 2.84 0.44 -9.71
N ALA A 313 3.06 1.64 -9.20
CA ALA A 313 3.30 1.84 -7.78
C ALA A 313 2.10 1.38 -6.94
N LYS A 314 2.34 0.56 -5.92
CA LYS A 314 1.30 0.08 -4.99
C LYS A 314 0.96 1.20 -4.01
N THR A 315 -0.03 2.02 -4.38
CA THR A 315 -0.45 3.21 -3.64
C THR A 315 -1.97 3.32 -3.58
N MET A 316 -2.47 4.06 -2.59
CA MET A 316 -3.90 4.39 -2.53
C MET A 316 -4.35 5.19 -3.77
N ALA A 317 -3.50 6.02 -4.33
CA ALA A 317 -3.79 6.76 -5.55
C ALA A 317 -4.00 5.83 -6.77
N ALA A 318 -3.21 4.74 -6.87
CA ALA A 318 -3.44 3.69 -7.86
C ALA A 318 -4.77 2.98 -7.61
N ALA A 319 -5.04 2.54 -6.37
CA ALA A 319 -6.31 1.91 -6.01
C ALA A 319 -7.51 2.78 -6.35
N ARG A 320 -7.39 4.10 -6.17
CA ARG A 320 -8.43 5.07 -6.51
C ARG A 320 -8.71 5.15 -8.02
N LYS A 321 -7.70 4.98 -8.86
CA LYS A 321 -7.87 4.88 -10.33
C LYS A 321 -8.32 3.49 -10.77
N HIS A 322 -7.90 2.41 -10.06
CA HIS A 322 -8.34 1.06 -10.36
C HIS A 322 -9.87 0.91 -10.19
N ALA A 323 -10.43 1.44 -9.13
CA ALA A 323 -11.83 1.25 -8.77
C ALA A 323 -12.81 1.60 -9.91
N PRO A 324 -12.81 2.81 -10.50
CA PRO A 324 -13.71 3.14 -11.60
C PRO A 324 -13.35 2.42 -12.91
N THR A 325 -12.07 2.15 -13.17
CA THR A 325 -11.65 1.37 -14.36
C THR A 325 -12.22 -0.05 -14.30
N VAL A 326 -12.07 -0.71 -13.15
CA VAL A 326 -12.63 -2.06 -12.92
C VAL A 326 -14.16 -2.02 -12.99
N ALA A 327 -14.81 -1.02 -12.38
CA ALA A 327 -16.27 -0.92 -12.38
C ALA A 327 -16.82 -0.86 -13.80
N GLU A 328 -16.29 0.00 -14.66
CA GLU A 328 -16.74 0.14 -16.06
C GLU A 328 -16.46 -1.13 -16.87
N ASN A 329 -15.25 -1.70 -16.76
CA ASN A 329 -14.88 -2.90 -17.49
C ASN A 329 -15.68 -4.13 -17.04
N LEU A 330 -15.93 -4.26 -15.73
CA LEU A 330 -16.74 -5.35 -15.19
C LEU A 330 -18.19 -5.27 -15.68
N LEU A 331 -18.80 -4.08 -15.69
CA LEU A 331 -20.14 -3.90 -16.20
C LEU A 331 -20.24 -4.23 -17.68
N ALA A 332 -19.25 -3.82 -18.47
CA ALA A 332 -19.17 -4.18 -19.90
C ALA A 332 -19.06 -5.71 -20.07
N ALA A 333 -18.24 -6.39 -19.27
CA ALA A 333 -18.11 -7.84 -19.29
C ALA A 333 -19.43 -8.54 -18.93
N LEU A 334 -20.15 -8.07 -17.91
CA LEU A 334 -21.46 -8.60 -17.55
C LEU A 334 -22.50 -8.48 -18.69
N ASP A 335 -22.37 -7.44 -19.51
CA ASP A 335 -23.25 -7.16 -20.65
C ASP A 335 -22.72 -7.80 -21.96
N GLY A 336 -21.62 -8.58 -21.89
CA GLY A 336 -21.02 -9.22 -23.06
C GLY A 336 -20.39 -8.24 -24.05
N GLN A 337 -20.01 -7.05 -23.59
CA GLN A 337 -19.41 -5.99 -24.39
C GLN A 337 -17.88 -5.96 -24.24
N PRO A 338 -17.15 -5.44 -25.23
CA PRO A 338 -15.71 -5.18 -25.11
C PRO A 338 -15.41 -4.24 -23.94
N LEU A 339 -14.25 -4.47 -23.27
CA LEU A 339 -13.82 -3.67 -22.12
C LEU A 339 -13.45 -2.24 -22.58
N PRO A 340 -14.15 -1.20 -22.11
CA PRO A 340 -14.02 0.15 -22.67
C PRO A 340 -12.89 0.98 -22.08
N MET A 341 -12.38 0.64 -20.89
CA MET A 341 -11.48 1.50 -20.12
C MET A 341 -10.05 0.96 -20.05
N ALA A 342 -9.11 1.91 -20.01
CA ALA A 342 -7.69 1.65 -19.81
C ALA A 342 -7.17 2.37 -18.56
N TYR A 343 -6.29 1.70 -17.84
CA TYR A 343 -5.49 2.26 -16.75
C TYR A 343 -4.08 2.52 -17.25
N ASP A 344 -3.54 3.70 -16.98
CA ASP A 344 -2.24 4.19 -17.47
C ASP A 344 -1.06 3.92 -16.52
N GLY A 345 -1.30 3.14 -15.47
CA GLY A 345 -0.30 2.87 -14.43
C GLY A 345 -0.17 3.97 -13.39
N TYR A 346 -1.08 4.94 -13.37
CA TYR A 346 -1.03 6.07 -12.44
C TYR A 346 -0.91 5.64 -10.98
N GLY A 347 0.09 6.20 -10.32
CA GLY A 347 0.26 6.17 -8.88
C GLY A 347 0.81 7.50 -8.38
N ALA A 348 0.67 7.75 -7.09
CA ALA A 348 1.20 8.95 -6.49
C ALA A 348 1.87 8.64 -5.16
N CYS A 349 3.02 9.26 -4.96
CA CYS A 349 3.76 9.24 -3.71
C CYS A 349 3.97 10.68 -3.22
N PRO A 350 3.11 11.21 -2.34
CA PRO A 350 3.34 12.52 -1.73
C PRO A 350 4.48 12.44 -0.73
N LEU A 351 5.70 12.75 -1.20
CA LEU A 351 6.94 12.64 -0.43
C LEU A 351 7.08 13.84 0.52
N THR A 352 6.83 13.60 1.80
CA THR A 352 6.98 14.59 2.86
C THR A 352 8.46 14.75 3.20
N VAL A 353 9.10 15.80 2.68
CA VAL A 353 10.54 16.03 2.84
C VAL A 353 10.90 16.89 4.06
N GLU A 354 9.94 17.65 4.56
CA GLU A 354 9.95 18.33 5.86
C GLU A 354 8.52 18.69 6.26
N ALA A 355 8.29 19.04 7.51
CA ALA A 355 6.99 19.53 7.94
C ALA A 355 6.61 20.81 7.18
N GLY A 356 5.49 20.76 6.46
CA GLY A 356 5.03 21.85 5.60
C GLY A 356 5.50 21.77 4.14
N ARG A 357 6.27 20.75 3.75
CA ARG A 357 6.78 20.61 2.37
C ARG A 357 6.61 19.19 1.85
N VAL A 358 5.98 19.07 0.71
CA VAL A 358 5.76 17.79 0.02
C VAL A 358 6.15 17.91 -1.44
N VAL A 359 6.89 16.91 -1.91
CA VAL A 359 7.10 16.64 -3.34
C VAL A 359 5.96 15.69 -3.76
N LEU A 360 5.09 16.13 -4.66
CA LEU A 360 3.99 15.30 -5.15
C LEU A 360 4.47 14.52 -6.37
N ALA A 361 5.02 13.33 -6.14
CA ALA A 361 5.45 12.45 -7.21
C ALA A 361 4.24 11.68 -7.77
N GLU A 362 3.83 12.05 -8.98
CA GLU A 362 2.74 11.42 -9.74
C GLU A 362 3.32 10.86 -11.03
N PHE A 363 3.13 9.57 -11.26
CA PHE A 363 3.71 8.87 -12.40
C PHE A 363 2.92 7.61 -12.76
N GLY A 364 3.08 7.18 -14.00
CA GLY A 364 2.47 5.98 -14.56
C GLY A 364 3.49 4.92 -14.96
N TYR A 365 3.06 4.01 -15.82
CA TYR A 365 3.93 2.96 -16.34
C TYR A 365 5.21 3.53 -16.96
N GLY A 366 6.34 2.84 -16.76
CA GLY A 366 7.65 3.28 -17.23
C GLY A 366 8.19 4.56 -16.61
N GLY A 367 7.60 5.02 -15.50
CA GLY A 367 8.01 6.26 -14.83
C GLY A 367 7.57 7.53 -15.55
N LYS A 368 6.62 7.44 -16.49
CA LYS A 368 6.04 8.60 -17.16
C LYS A 368 5.43 9.55 -16.15
N LEU A 369 5.81 10.82 -16.18
CA LEU A 369 5.24 11.82 -15.29
C LEU A 369 3.77 12.10 -15.67
N LEU A 370 2.89 12.07 -14.68
CA LEU A 370 1.45 12.28 -14.82
C LEU A 370 0.94 13.32 -13.80
N PRO A 371 1.49 14.53 -13.76
CA PRO A 371 1.14 15.51 -12.75
C PRO A 371 -0.32 15.99 -12.91
N THR A 372 -1.07 15.99 -11.81
CA THR A 372 -2.45 16.54 -11.76
C THR A 372 -2.44 18.07 -11.93
N PHE A 373 -1.38 18.73 -11.45
CA PHE A 373 -1.28 20.19 -11.47
C PHE A 373 -0.20 20.64 -12.46
N PRO A 374 -0.40 21.75 -13.20
CA PRO A 374 0.56 22.26 -14.18
C PRO A 374 1.73 23.02 -13.51
N ILE A 375 2.41 22.40 -12.57
CA ILE A 375 3.54 22.92 -11.82
C ILE A 375 4.65 21.88 -11.79
N GLU A 376 5.91 22.34 -11.59
CA GLU A 376 7.06 21.42 -11.46
C GLU A 376 6.86 20.50 -10.24
N PRO A 377 6.67 19.15 -10.45
CA PRO A 377 6.29 18.25 -9.39
C PRO A 377 7.45 17.91 -8.42
N ALA A 378 8.72 18.08 -8.86
CA ALA A 378 9.88 17.80 -8.01
C ALA A 378 10.16 18.93 -6.99
N VAL A 379 9.47 20.08 -7.09
CA VAL A 379 9.65 21.20 -6.16
C VAL A 379 8.77 21.01 -4.92
N PRO A 380 9.35 20.94 -3.70
CA PRO A 380 8.58 20.78 -2.47
C PRO A 380 7.71 22.02 -2.18
N ARG A 381 6.41 21.80 -1.91
CA ARG A 381 5.44 22.89 -1.72
C ARG A 381 4.58 22.75 -0.48
N LEU A 382 4.22 23.88 0.11
CA LEU A 382 3.25 23.95 1.21
C LEU A 382 1.83 23.54 0.75
N SER A 383 1.44 23.91 -0.47
CA SER A 383 0.13 23.51 -1.05
C SER A 383 -0.03 21.99 -1.09
N GLN A 384 1.02 21.25 -1.43
CA GLN A 384 1.02 19.80 -1.46
C GLN A 384 1.01 19.18 -0.06
N TRP A 385 1.58 19.86 0.94
CA TRP A 385 1.44 19.47 2.34
C TRP A 385 0.00 19.63 2.83
N ILE A 386 -0.66 20.75 2.51
CA ILE A 386 -2.08 20.98 2.83
C ILE A 386 -2.95 19.91 2.16
N LEU A 387 -2.70 19.64 0.88
CA LEU A 387 -3.37 18.57 0.13
C LEU A 387 -3.24 17.22 0.86
N LYS A 388 -2.00 16.80 1.17
CA LYS A 388 -1.74 15.51 1.82
C LYS A 388 -2.36 15.40 3.20
N ARG A 389 -2.19 16.42 4.02
CA ARG A 389 -2.60 16.36 5.44
C ARG A 389 -4.10 16.53 5.65
N HIS A 390 -4.74 17.37 4.83
CA HIS A 390 -6.13 17.78 5.07
C HIS A 390 -7.11 17.33 3.98
N LEU A 391 -6.73 17.47 2.70
CA LEU A 391 -7.65 17.17 1.60
C LEU A 391 -7.66 15.68 1.22
N MET A 392 -6.53 15.01 1.20
CA MET A 392 -6.48 13.57 0.85
C MET A 392 -7.30 12.70 1.82
N PRO A 393 -7.30 12.89 3.15
CA PRO A 393 -8.21 12.16 4.03
C PRO A 393 -9.68 12.38 3.69
N TYR A 394 -10.09 13.63 3.39
CA TYR A 394 -11.44 13.93 2.96
C TYR A 394 -11.78 13.27 1.62
N ILE A 395 -10.87 13.37 0.63
CA ILE A 395 -11.03 12.70 -0.67
C ILE A 395 -11.20 11.18 -0.48
N TYR A 396 -10.47 10.60 0.46
CA TYR A 396 -10.58 9.17 0.76
C TYR A 396 -11.93 8.80 1.38
N TRP A 397 -12.21 9.36 2.56
CA TRP A 397 -13.38 8.98 3.37
C TRP A 397 -14.71 9.42 2.79
N ASP A 398 -14.75 10.63 2.23
CA ASP A 398 -16.01 11.28 1.87
C ASP A 398 -16.28 11.35 0.36
N LEU A 399 -15.27 11.06 -0.46
CA LEU A 399 -15.44 11.00 -1.91
C LEU A 399 -15.20 9.58 -2.45
N MET A 400 -13.98 9.05 -2.37
CA MET A 400 -13.62 7.76 -2.96
C MET A 400 -14.49 6.60 -2.47
N LEU A 401 -14.59 6.43 -1.14
CA LEU A 401 -15.39 5.34 -0.55
C LEU A 401 -16.90 5.51 -0.74
N LYS A 402 -17.34 6.68 -1.22
CA LYS A 402 -18.73 6.96 -1.62
C LYS A 402 -18.92 6.97 -3.15
N GLY A 403 -17.92 6.53 -3.91
CA GLY A 403 -17.95 6.41 -5.36
C GLY A 403 -17.86 7.73 -6.11
N HIS A 404 -17.35 8.81 -5.50
CA HIS A 404 -17.03 10.05 -6.19
C HIS A 404 -15.61 9.97 -6.77
N GLU A 405 -15.47 10.22 -8.06
CA GLU A 405 -14.25 9.98 -8.85
C GLU A 405 -13.52 11.29 -9.19
N LEU A 406 -13.39 12.19 -8.21
CA LEU A 406 -12.67 13.45 -8.40
C LEU A 406 -11.22 13.20 -8.86
N PHE A 407 -10.86 13.65 -10.07
CA PHE A 407 -9.56 13.42 -10.72
C PHE A 407 -9.17 11.92 -10.86
N ALA A 408 -10.15 11.02 -10.84
CA ALA A 408 -9.91 9.58 -10.96
C ALA A 408 -10.80 8.91 -12.01
N GLN A 409 -11.45 9.70 -12.86
CA GLN A 409 -12.25 9.17 -13.97
C GLN A 409 -11.40 8.20 -14.80
N PRO A 410 -11.99 7.07 -15.22
CA PRO A 410 -11.27 6.11 -16.06
C PRO A 410 -11.07 6.69 -17.47
N GLU A 411 -9.98 6.28 -18.09
CA GLU A 411 -9.67 6.67 -19.48
C GLU A 411 -10.25 5.65 -20.46
N ARG A 412 -10.76 6.11 -21.59
CA ARG A 412 -11.24 5.21 -22.64
C ARG A 412 -10.06 4.58 -23.35
N ARG A 413 -10.19 3.29 -23.67
CA ARG A 413 -9.23 2.63 -24.55
C ARG A 413 -9.29 3.29 -25.94
N THR A 414 -8.11 3.61 -26.45
CA THR A 414 -7.98 3.97 -27.89
C THR A 414 -8.07 2.68 -28.69
N ALA A 415 -8.98 2.67 -29.67
CA ALA A 415 -9.19 1.53 -30.57
C ALA A 415 -7.95 1.21 -31.39
#